data_ed801b0500cf296da7aee3eb53cf1f26
#
_entry.id   ed801b0500cf296da7aee3eb53cf1f26
#
_cell.length_a   1.000
_cell.length_b   1.000
_cell.length_c   1.000
_cell.angle_alpha   90.00
_cell.angle_beta   90.00
_cell.angle_gamma   90.00
#
_symmetry.space_group_name_H-M   'P 1'
#
loop_
_entity.id
_entity.type
_entity.pdbx_description
1 polymer ?
#
loop_
_entity_poly.entity_id
_entity_poly.type
_entity_poly.pdbx_seq_one_letter_code
_entity_poly.pdbx_strand_id
1 'polypeptide(L)'
;NIVRGNLSSGGLHWLGLNSHRIIQVNAMSEGDLLWAIEEGLRCSGIIAVVAELDEARKGAVSETSIFWRRLQLAAERNGVTGFIIRPNTKNTSSISAVAETRWKIAPCLTQDWRPKWNLQLLRARNGRTNSLSVVWDPTARLFQVSK
;
A
#
# COMPACT_ATOMS: atom_id res chain seq x y z
N ASN A 1 -5.29 -22.03 0.24
CA ASN A 1 -6.08 -20.88 0.70
C ASN A 1 -5.35 -20.19 1.84
N ILE A 2 -4.37 -19.36 1.52
CA ILE A 2 -3.82 -18.43 2.50
C ILE A 2 -4.83 -17.29 2.54
N VAL A 3 -5.79 -17.37 3.42
CA VAL A 3 -6.62 -16.24 3.81
C VAL A 3 -5.66 -15.32 4.57
N ARG A 4 -5.08 -14.37 3.87
CA ARG A 4 -4.44 -13.23 4.52
C ARG A 4 -5.59 -12.50 5.20
N GLY A 5 -5.54 -12.46 6.53
CA GLY A 5 -6.68 -12.17 7.40
C GLY A 5 -7.42 -10.89 7.05
N ASN A 6 -8.67 -10.83 7.45
CA ASN A 6 -9.48 -9.61 7.35
C ASN A 6 -8.88 -8.52 8.23
N LEU A 7 -9.01 -7.28 7.79
CA LEU A 7 -8.66 -6.12 8.60
C LEU A 7 -9.48 -6.14 9.89
N SER A 8 -8.79 -6.17 11.03
CA SER A 8 -9.46 -6.10 12.32
C SER A 8 -9.89 -4.66 12.63
N SER A 9 -11.17 -4.46 12.92
CA SER A 9 -11.68 -3.14 13.32
C SER A 9 -10.97 -2.60 14.58
N GLY A 10 -10.64 -3.49 15.53
CA GLY A 10 -9.85 -3.15 16.71
C GLY A 10 -8.43 -2.71 16.38
N GLY A 11 -7.75 -3.42 15.46
CA GLY A 11 -6.43 -3.06 14.98
C GLY A 11 -6.42 -1.72 14.24
N LEU A 12 -7.43 -1.47 13.40
CA LEU A 12 -7.59 -0.18 12.71
C LEU A 12 -7.81 0.96 13.71
N HIS A 13 -8.68 0.76 14.70
CA HIS A 13 -8.93 1.76 15.74
C HIS A 13 -7.66 2.06 16.55
N TRP A 14 -6.89 1.03 16.90
CA TRP A 14 -5.62 1.21 17.60
C TRP A 14 -4.62 2.03 16.79
N LEU A 15 -4.62 1.90 15.46
CA LEU A 15 -3.84 2.72 14.53
C LEU A 15 -4.49 4.08 14.21
N GLY A 16 -5.54 4.49 14.92
CA GLY A 16 -6.19 5.77 14.71
C GLY A 16 -7.11 5.83 13.49
N LEU A 17 -7.38 4.69 12.83
CA LEU A 17 -8.25 4.62 11.67
C LEU A 17 -9.68 4.32 12.06
N ASN A 18 -10.64 5.05 11.49
CA ASN A 18 -12.06 4.80 11.70
C ASN A 18 -12.55 3.73 10.71
N SER A 19 -12.90 2.55 11.23
CA SER A 19 -13.37 1.43 10.42
C SER A 19 -14.65 1.74 9.60
N HIS A 20 -15.51 2.66 10.07
CA HIS A 20 -16.69 3.10 9.34
C HIS A 20 -16.38 3.91 8.07
N ARG A 21 -15.15 4.35 7.91
CA ARG A 21 -14.66 5.05 6.72
C ARG A 21 -13.86 4.16 5.78
N ILE A 22 -13.86 2.86 6.01
CA ILE A 22 -13.09 1.90 5.24
C ILE A 22 -14.05 0.95 4.53
N ILE A 23 -13.90 0.85 3.22
CA ILE A 23 -14.59 -0.14 2.39
C ILE A 23 -13.58 -1.24 2.11
N GLN A 24 -13.86 -2.45 2.59
CA GLN A 24 -13.04 -3.62 2.31
C GLN A 24 -13.64 -4.40 1.15
N VAL A 25 -12.85 -4.64 0.11
CA VAL A 25 -13.23 -5.44 -1.05
C VAL A 25 -12.40 -6.72 -1.08
N ASN A 26 -13.08 -7.86 -1.06
CA ASN A 26 -12.45 -9.18 -1.18
C ASN A 26 -12.61 -9.68 -2.62
N ALA A 27 -11.61 -9.43 -3.45
CA ALA A 27 -11.61 -9.87 -4.82
C ALA A 27 -11.37 -11.38 -4.94
N MET A 28 -12.17 -12.06 -5.78
CA MET A 28 -12.08 -13.50 -5.99
C MET A 28 -11.06 -13.86 -7.10
N SER A 29 -10.84 -12.95 -8.03
CA SER A 29 -9.88 -13.10 -9.13
C SER A 29 -8.95 -11.90 -9.24
N GLU A 30 -7.85 -12.04 -10.00
CA GLU A 30 -6.99 -10.91 -10.32
C GLU A 30 -7.74 -9.84 -11.10
N GLY A 31 -8.59 -10.23 -12.05
CA GLY A 31 -9.40 -9.30 -12.82
C GLY A 31 -10.32 -8.45 -11.96
N ASP A 32 -11.00 -9.06 -10.98
CA ASP A 32 -11.86 -8.34 -10.03
C ASP A 32 -11.04 -7.37 -9.17
N LEU A 33 -9.87 -7.80 -8.73
CA LEU A 33 -8.96 -6.95 -7.93
C LEU A 33 -8.52 -5.73 -8.73
N LEU A 34 -8.06 -5.93 -9.96
CA LEU A 34 -7.58 -4.86 -10.82
C LEU A 34 -8.70 -3.89 -11.19
N TRP A 35 -9.90 -4.41 -11.46
CA TRP A 35 -11.09 -3.60 -11.69
C TRP A 35 -11.46 -2.78 -10.44
N ALA A 36 -11.49 -3.39 -9.26
CA ALA A 36 -11.81 -2.70 -8.01
C ALA A 36 -10.82 -1.59 -7.68
N ILE A 37 -9.51 -1.81 -7.95
CA ILE A 37 -8.49 -0.76 -7.79
C ILE A 37 -8.79 0.42 -8.72
N GLU A 38 -9.06 0.15 -10.00
CA GLU A 38 -9.32 1.20 -10.99
C GLU A 38 -10.57 2.00 -10.64
N GLU A 39 -11.68 1.34 -10.28
CA GLU A 39 -12.92 2.01 -9.87
C GLU A 39 -12.73 2.82 -8.59
N GLY A 40 -12.00 2.29 -7.60
CA GLY A 40 -11.66 3.04 -6.41
C GLY A 40 -10.85 4.30 -6.71
N LEU A 41 -9.87 4.23 -7.61
CA LEU A 41 -9.07 5.38 -8.03
C LEU A 41 -9.85 6.42 -8.87
N ARG A 42 -10.96 6.00 -9.48
CA ARG A 42 -11.88 6.90 -10.20
C ARG A 42 -12.89 7.58 -9.31
N CYS A 43 -13.08 7.12 -8.09
CA CYS A 43 -14.10 7.64 -7.18
C CYS A 43 -13.57 8.82 -6.38
N SER A 44 -14.01 10.03 -6.68
CA SER A 44 -13.62 11.26 -5.97
C SER A 44 -14.06 11.31 -4.50
N GLY A 45 -14.96 10.42 -4.08
CA GLY A 45 -15.36 10.26 -2.67
C GLY A 45 -14.39 9.46 -1.83
N ILE A 46 -13.35 8.88 -2.44
CA ILE A 46 -12.31 8.07 -1.79
C ILE A 46 -11.01 8.87 -1.74
N ILE A 47 -10.34 8.89 -0.59
CA ILE A 47 -9.06 9.58 -0.42
C ILE A 47 -7.90 8.69 -0.85
N ALA A 48 -8.00 7.39 -0.56
CA ALA A 48 -6.92 6.44 -0.85
C ALA A 48 -7.47 5.05 -1.17
N VAL A 49 -6.79 4.37 -2.08
CA VAL A 49 -6.99 2.95 -2.38
C VAL A 49 -5.75 2.20 -1.95
N VAL A 50 -5.91 1.19 -1.12
CA VAL A 50 -4.82 0.29 -0.70
C VAL A 50 -5.12 -1.09 -1.23
N ALA A 51 -4.25 -1.62 -2.08
CA ALA A 51 -4.40 -2.94 -2.65
C ALA A 51 -3.20 -3.82 -2.37
N GLU A 52 -3.45 -5.04 -1.96
CA GLU A 52 -2.43 -6.07 -1.80
C GLU A 52 -2.46 -7.01 -3.00
N LEU A 53 -1.33 -7.09 -3.73
CA LEU A 53 -1.16 -7.99 -4.86
C LEU A 53 -0.45 -9.26 -4.40
N ASP A 54 -1.10 -10.40 -4.60
CA ASP A 54 -0.50 -11.71 -4.34
C ASP A 54 0.28 -12.19 -5.56
N GLU A 55 1.55 -12.56 -5.35
CA GLU A 55 2.38 -13.11 -6.42
C GLU A 55 1.90 -14.46 -6.93
N ALA A 56 1.24 -15.25 -6.07
CA ALA A 56 0.68 -16.55 -6.46
C ALA A 56 -0.51 -16.42 -7.43
N ARG A 57 -1.08 -15.23 -7.56
CA ARG A 57 -2.21 -14.91 -8.46
C ARG A 57 -1.81 -14.02 -9.62
N LYS A 58 -0.54 -13.94 -9.96
CA LYS A 58 -0.07 -13.14 -11.08
C LYS A 58 -0.68 -13.65 -12.39
N GLY A 59 -1.48 -12.81 -13.00
CA GLY A 59 -1.91 -12.94 -14.38
C GLY A 59 -1.12 -12.02 -15.30
N ALA A 60 -1.26 -12.23 -16.60
CA ALA A 60 -0.57 -11.42 -17.60
C ALA A 60 -0.92 -9.93 -17.57
N VAL A 61 -2.05 -9.54 -16.96
CA VAL A 61 -2.55 -8.16 -16.96
C VAL A 61 -1.79 -7.27 -15.98
N SER A 62 -1.49 -7.77 -14.77
CA SER A 62 -0.74 -7.00 -13.76
C SER A 62 0.73 -6.78 -14.15
N GLU A 63 1.21 -7.43 -15.19
CA GLU A 63 2.57 -7.25 -15.71
C GLU A 63 2.67 -6.18 -16.81
N THR A 64 1.54 -5.69 -17.32
CA THR A 64 1.55 -4.72 -18.42
C THR A 64 1.77 -3.29 -17.95
N SER A 65 2.69 -2.58 -18.58
CA SER A 65 2.94 -1.16 -18.34
C SER A 65 1.70 -0.29 -18.63
N ILE A 66 0.84 -0.73 -19.56
CA ILE A 66 -0.39 -0.04 -19.95
C ILE A 66 -1.37 0.01 -18.78
N PHE A 67 -1.54 -1.11 -18.07
CA PHE A 67 -2.42 -1.17 -16.91
C PHE A 67 -1.97 -0.20 -15.81
N TRP A 68 -0.70 -0.20 -15.45
CA TRP A 68 -0.15 0.70 -14.44
C TRP A 68 -0.29 2.17 -14.82
N ARG A 69 -0.12 2.48 -16.09
CA ARG A 69 -0.33 3.84 -16.61
C ARG A 69 -1.80 4.28 -16.48
N ARG A 70 -2.75 3.38 -16.72
CA ARG A 70 -4.19 3.67 -16.53
C ARG A 70 -4.50 3.98 -15.07
N LEU A 71 -3.98 3.19 -14.11
CA LEU A 71 -4.17 3.45 -12.69
C LEU A 71 -3.57 4.80 -12.27
N GLN A 72 -2.38 5.12 -12.75
CA GLN A 72 -1.76 6.41 -12.49
C GLN A 72 -2.64 7.56 -12.98
N LEU A 73 -3.13 7.50 -14.20
CA LEU A 73 -3.99 8.53 -14.76
C LEU A 73 -5.32 8.65 -14.01
N ALA A 74 -5.89 7.54 -13.56
CA ALA A 74 -7.11 7.54 -12.74
C ALA A 74 -6.86 8.25 -11.39
N ALA A 75 -5.76 7.91 -10.72
CA ALA A 75 -5.35 8.53 -9.46
C ALA A 75 -5.11 10.04 -9.62
N GLU A 76 -4.35 10.45 -10.63
CA GLU A 76 -4.04 11.85 -10.92
C GLU A 76 -5.29 12.69 -11.20
N ARG A 77 -6.22 12.17 -12.02
CA ARG A 77 -7.44 12.90 -12.40
C ARG A 77 -8.39 13.17 -11.24
N ASN A 78 -8.46 12.25 -10.29
CA ASN A 78 -9.44 12.30 -9.19
C ASN A 78 -8.80 12.68 -7.84
N GLY A 79 -7.49 12.90 -7.80
CA GLY A 79 -6.78 13.23 -6.56
C GLY A 79 -6.77 12.09 -5.52
N VAL A 80 -6.93 10.85 -5.96
CA VAL A 80 -6.96 9.67 -5.09
C VAL A 80 -5.56 9.06 -5.01
N THR A 81 -5.09 8.78 -3.80
CA THR A 81 -3.77 8.14 -3.62
C THR A 81 -3.88 6.62 -3.72
N GLY A 82 -3.14 6.01 -4.65
CA GLY A 82 -3.04 4.55 -4.78
C GLY A 82 -1.83 3.99 -4.04
N PHE A 83 -2.04 3.03 -3.14
CA PHE A 83 -0.99 2.24 -2.49
C PHE A 83 -1.07 0.79 -2.96
N ILE A 84 -0.01 0.32 -3.58
CA ILE A 84 0.09 -1.08 -4.00
C ILE A 84 1.10 -1.78 -3.11
N ILE A 85 0.60 -2.70 -2.30
CA ILE A 85 1.40 -3.52 -1.40
C ILE A 85 1.77 -4.81 -2.13
N ARG A 86 3.04 -5.14 -2.13
CA ARG A 86 3.55 -6.41 -2.66
C ARG A 86 4.42 -7.09 -1.62
N PRO A 87 4.31 -8.41 -1.47
CA PRO A 87 5.30 -9.13 -0.69
C PRO A 87 6.69 -8.92 -1.30
N ASN A 88 7.72 -9.10 -0.49
CA ASN A 88 9.11 -8.87 -0.91
C ASN A 88 9.51 -9.81 -2.06
N THR A 89 9.52 -9.30 -3.27
CA THR A 89 9.79 -10.07 -4.49
C THR A 89 11.03 -9.58 -5.19
N LYS A 90 11.75 -10.51 -5.81
CA LYS A 90 12.99 -10.22 -6.54
C LYS A 90 12.77 -9.50 -7.88
N ASN A 91 11.55 -9.58 -8.46
CA ASN A 91 11.21 -9.01 -9.76
C ASN A 91 10.14 -7.91 -9.65
N THR A 92 10.54 -6.66 -9.76
CA THR A 92 9.64 -5.49 -9.61
C THR A 92 9.81 -4.45 -10.72
N SER A 93 10.31 -4.82 -11.89
CA SER A 93 10.75 -3.85 -12.90
C SER A 93 9.62 -3.05 -13.56
N SER A 94 8.48 -3.64 -13.86
CA SER A 94 7.41 -2.96 -14.63
C SER A 94 6.62 -1.90 -13.84
N ILE A 95 6.31 -2.18 -12.57
CA ILE A 95 5.53 -1.24 -11.72
C ILE A 95 6.36 -0.04 -11.29
N SER A 96 7.65 -0.23 -11.13
CA SER A 96 8.52 0.83 -10.64
C SER A 96 8.66 2.03 -11.58
N ALA A 97 8.34 1.88 -12.86
CA ALA A 97 8.44 2.98 -13.82
C ALA A 97 7.34 4.02 -13.66
N VAL A 98 6.15 3.62 -13.19
CA VAL A 98 4.94 4.46 -13.15
C VAL A 98 4.67 5.02 -11.75
N ALA A 99 5.10 4.33 -10.70
CA ALA A 99 4.86 4.77 -9.32
C ALA A 99 5.63 6.05 -8.99
N GLU A 100 4.98 6.99 -8.29
CA GLU A 100 5.60 8.23 -7.80
C GLU A 100 6.72 7.94 -6.81
N THR A 101 6.45 7.02 -5.87
CA THR A 101 7.43 6.57 -4.88
C THR A 101 7.41 5.06 -4.74
N ARG A 102 8.53 4.50 -4.33
CA ARG A 102 8.65 3.08 -3.98
C ARG A 102 9.33 2.93 -2.63
N TRP A 103 8.66 2.25 -1.75
CA TRP A 103 9.12 2.03 -0.39
C TRP A 103 9.34 0.55 -0.10
N LYS A 104 10.36 0.27 0.69
CA LYS A 104 10.55 -1.01 1.38
C LYS A 104 10.25 -0.77 2.85
N ILE A 105 9.32 -1.56 3.40
CA ILE A 105 8.94 -1.49 4.80
C ILE A 105 9.29 -2.83 5.44
N ALA A 106 10.03 -2.79 6.53
CA ALA A 106 10.43 -3.98 7.27
C ALA A 106 10.24 -3.75 8.77
N PRO A 107 9.75 -4.75 9.53
CA PRO A 107 9.71 -4.66 10.98
C PRO A 107 11.13 -4.59 11.54
N CYS A 108 11.29 -3.87 12.64
CA CYS A 108 12.52 -3.82 13.41
C CYS A 108 12.32 -4.56 14.74
N LEU A 109 13.36 -5.21 15.21
CA LEU A 109 13.41 -5.69 16.58
C LEU A 109 13.42 -4.48 17.52
N THR A 110 12.63 -4.55 18.55
CA THR A 110 12.54 -3.51 19.60
C THR A 110 12.66 -4.19 20.96
N GLN A 111 13.26 -3.48 21.91
CA GLN A 111 13.35 -3.94 23.29
C GLN A 111 12.09 -3.60 24.09
N ASP A 112 11.26 -2.72 23.58
CA ASP A 112 9.97 -2.35 24.15
C ASP A 112 8.80 -2.94 23.33
N TRP A 113 7.60 -2.83 23.86
CA TRP A 113 6.39 -3.36 23.24
C TRP A 113 5.87 -2.53 22.05
N ARG A 114 6.45 -1.37 21.78
CA ARG A 114 5.99 -0.47 20.72
C ARG A 114 6.47 -0.97 19.36
N PRO A 115 5.55 -1.18 18.41
CA PRO A 115 5.94 -1.59 17.07
C PRO A 115 6.84 -0.56 16.39
N LYS A 116 7.92 -1.07 15.78
CA LYS A 116 8.92 -0.27 15.08
C LYS A 116 9.14 -0.82 13.68
N TRP A 117 9.26 0.10 12.72
CA TRP A 117 9.53 -0.25 11.33
C TRP A 117 10.67 0.58 10.76
N ASN A 118 11.42 -0.04 9.85
CA ASN A 118 12.34 0.66 8.97
C ASN A 118 11.65 0.91 7.64
N LEU A 119 11.59 2.17 7.24
CA LEU A 119 11.04 2.63 5.96
C LEU A 119 12.21 3.08 5.09
N GLN A 120 12.40 2.42 3.98
CA GLN A 120 13.43 2.76 3.00
C GLN A 120 12.76 3.24 1.71
N LEU A 121 12.94 4.51 1.36
CA LEU A 121 12.54 5.05 0.07
C LEU A 121 13.54 4.58 -0.98
N LEU A 122 13.14 3.55 -1.73
CA LEU A 122 13.98 2.95 -2.78
C LEU A 122 14.04 3.81 -4.04
N ARG A 123 12.94 4.54 -4.32
CA ARG A 123 12.80 5.40 -5.48
C ARG A 123 11.75 6.48 -5.22
N ALA A 124 12.03 7.68 -5.70
CA ALA A 124 11.04 8.74 -5.89
C ALA A 124 11.25 9.34 -7.28
N ARG A 125 10.19 9.91 -7.86
CA ARG A 125 10.25 10.55 -9.20
C ARG A 125 11.28 11.68 -9.25
N ASN A 126 11.51 12.37 -8.15
CA ASN A 126 12.53 13.42 -8.01
C ASN A 126 13.95 12.89 -7.76
N GLY A 127 14.18 11.58 -7.86
CA GLY A 127 15.49 10.93 -7.68
C GLY A 127 15.96 10.80 -6.23
N ARG A 128 15.19 11.26 -5.24
CA ARG A 128 15.57 11.19 -3.83
C ARG A 128 15.42 9.78 -3.29
N THR A 129 16.35 9.37 -2.45
CA THR A 129 16.29 8.16 -1.64
C THR A 129 16.50 8.54 -0.17
N ASN A 130 15.90 7.80 0.73
CA ASN A 130 16.02 8.04 2.17
C ASN A 130 15.72 6.77 2.95
N SER A 131 16.17 6.70 4.18
CA SER A 131 15.84 5.64 5.12
C SER A 131 15.57 6.24 6.48
N LEU A 132 14.49 5.81 7.12
CA LEU A 132 14.13 6.26 8.47
C LEU A 132 13.50 5.12 9.24
N SER A 133 13.66 5.13 10.55
CA SER A 133 12.94 4.24 11.44
C SER A 133 11.80 4.98 12.11
N VAL A 134 10.65 4.33 12.22
CA VAL A 134 9.46 4.88 12.88
C VAL A 134 8.97 3.94 13.96
N VAL A 135 8.52 4.52 15.06
CA VAL A 135 7.89 3.83 16.18
C VAL A 135 6.45 4.31 16.29
N TRP A 136 5.52 3.40 16.50
CA TRP A 136 4.14 3.76 16.78
C TRP A 136 3.98 4.24 18.21
N ASP A 137 3.43 5.44 18.38
CA ASP A 137 3.02 5.98 19.68
C ASP A 137 1.49 5.84 19.82
N PRO A 138 1.01 4.90 20.63
CA PRO A 138 -0.42 4.66 20.77
C PRO A 138 -1.15 5.77 21.54
N THR A 139 -0.45 6.53 22.36
CA THR A 139 -1.02 7.65 23.11
C THR A 139 -1.26 8.83 22.18
N ALA A 140 -0.25 9.19 21.39
CA ALA A 140 -0.34 10.26 20.42
C ALA A 140 -1.07 9.82 19.13
N ARG A 141 -1.25 8.51 18.91
CA ARG A 141 -1.80 7.88 17.69
C ARG A 141 -1.11 8.36 16.43
N LEU A 142 0.20 8.37 16.46
CA LEU A 142 1.04 8.78 15.34
C LEU A 142 2.36 8.02 15.31
N PHE A 143 3.00 8.03 14.15
CA PHE A 143 4.36 7.54 14.01
C PHE A 143 5.35 8.63 14.38
N GLN A 144 6.32 8.28 15.21
CA GLN A 144 7.44 9.12 15.58
C GLN A 144 8.71 8.60 14.90
N VAL A 145 9.53 9.48 14.37
CA VAL A 145 10.84 9.11 13.85
C VAL A 145 11.74 8.69 15.02
N SER A 146 12.23 7.46 14.95
CA SER A 146 13.20 6.95 15.92
C SER A 146 14.59 7.34 15.45
N LYS A 147 15.33 8.01 16.31
CA LYS A 147 16.77 8.22 16.11
C LYS A 147 17.57 6.94 16.32
#